data_2dc25da6137046bd3ebc455f44984314
#
_entry.id   2dc25da6137046bd3ebc455f44984314
#
_cell.length_a   1.000
_cell.length_b   1.000
_cell.length_c   1.000
_cell.angle_alpha   90.00
_cell.angle_beta   90.00
_cell.angle_gamma   90.00
#
_symmetry.space_group_name_H-M   'P 1'
#
loop_
_entity.id
_entity.type
_entity.pdbx_description
1 polymer ?
#
loop_
_entity_poly.entity_id
_entity_poly.type
_entity_poly.pdbx_seq_one_letter_code
_entity_poly.pdbx_strand_id
1 'polypeptide(L)'
;MKKDLDRRTFLKGATIASAGVVAASALAACSPSTPAEETTDTAATASGEAVNTASQQWSFEIPPEAISDDQITETVESEVVIVGCGMAGMCAAASCAENGLGVTLIAASDGPVSRGGSNNGVYSTVMEEMGLPRMDPTWFYRMQYAANGGNFKPELWYKFYNNSEEAINWIIQIAAKAGIKTTIESGPVYEEGDPMYTPAAAHAFYVDDEELHGSIGTGEGYIAEEMARYIQEDLGVDVRFGVHAEMLVRGGTPNGKEGRVDAVIATNADGNYVKFVGSKAVILGTGDYSHNEEMMARYCPEALELCDFTTDIDYNIGISMGGLMPGEGQQMELWVGAAWQKAPNNIMLGRPNLPGDQPYTSHTGLMVDEDGRRFMNEDVLGGLACATIMHLPNRTCYSIWGQNRAEEGGPWGAINYAQGEYFTTEEVIDRWDNDLDGFGIVKGDTREEVIEALGLPPETIDTINRYNEMCEKGKDTDFYKSPDKLISIGEDDGPFYGAPFSPGLLTSLGGCRSDVHLRVLDANDEPIEGLYHVGCMIGDFYSATYTYAMEGMNYGACCITLPYCLGKELASGELD
;
A
#
# COMPACT_ATOMS: atom_id res chain seq x y z
N MET A 1 -0.72 38.06 -38.86
CA MET A 1 -0.74 37.03 -39.90
C MET A 1 -0.39 35.70 -39.27
N LYS A 2 -1.42 34.91 -38.91
CA LYS A 2 -1.28 33.53 -38.42
C LYS A 2 -1.11 32.64 -39.65
N LYS A 3 -0.03 31.85 -39.69
CA LYS A 3 0.12 30.80 -40.72
C LYS A 3 -0.48 29.52 -40.13
N ASP A 4 -1.58 29.08 -40.72
CA ASP A 4 -2.13 27.76 -40.50
C ASP A 4 -1.18 26.70 -41.07
N LEU A 5 -0.73 25.77 -40.23
CA LEU A 5 0.01 24.58 -40.65
C LEU A 5 -1.00 23.49 -41.00
N ASP A 6 -1.13 23.23 -42.29
CA ASP A 6 -2.02 22.20 -42.84
C ASP A 6 -1.52 20.79 -42.47
N ARG A 7 -2.44 19.95 -41.99
CA ARG A 7 -2.26 18.54 -41.60
C ARG A 7 -1.65 17.67 -42.71
N ARG A 8 -1.76 18.09 -43.97
CA ARG A 8 -1.23 17.36 -45.12
C ARG A 8 0.28 17.53 -45.30
N THR A 9 0.89 18.54 -44.74
CA THR A 9 2.33 18.80 -44.82
C THR A 9 3.10 17.98 -43.78
N PHE A 10 2.47 17.60 -42.65
CA PHE A 10 3.07 16.75 -41.63
C PHE A 10 3.20 15.28 -42.08
N LEU A 11 2.27 14.79 -42.87
CA LEU A 11 2.26 13.39 -43.35
C LEU A 11 3.18 13.10 -44.53
N LYS A 12 3.76 14.12 -45.19
CA LYS A 12 4.72 13.94 -46.30
C LYS A 12 6.18 13.86 -45.87
N GLY A 13 6.49 14.11 -44.59
CA GLY A 13 7.84 14.00 -44.03
C GLY A 13 8.20 12.62 -43.46
N ALA A 14 7.24 11.67 -43.37
CA ALA A 14 7.41 10.41 -42.65
C ALA A 14 7.66 9.17 -43.51
N THR A 15 7.88 9.34 -44.80
CA THR A 15 8.04 8.19 -45.74
C THR A 15 9.34 8.25 -46.55
N ILE A 16 10.47 8.40 -45.92
CA ILE A 16 11.77 7.97 -46.48
C ILE A 16 12.73 7.69 -45.31
N ALA A 17 12.79 6.48 -44.81
CA ALA A 17 13.96 5.83 -44.21
C ALA A 17 13.60 4.42 -43.72
N SER A 18 13.40 3.50 -44.65
CA SER A 18 13.51 2.07 -44.34
C SER A 18 14.31 1.42 -45.49
N ALA A 19 15.60 1.40 -45.36
CA ALA A 19 16.49 0.42 -45.99
C ALA A 19 17.89 0.51 -45.38
N GLY A 20 18.28 -0.53 -44.67
CA GLY A 20 19.62 -1.09 -44.80
C GLY A 20 20.68 -0.69 -43.78
N VAL A 21 21.11 -1.75 -43.12
CA VAL A 21 22.52 -2.14 -42.84
C VAL A 21 23.05 -1.90 -41.44
N VAL A 22 23.28 -3.03 -40.79
CA VAL A 22 24.21 -3.30 -39.68
C VAL A 22 25.57 -2.65 -39.91
N ALA A 23 26.04 -1.85 -38.94
CA ALA A 23 27.46 -1.70 -38.69
C ALA A 23 27.66 -1.27 -37.22
N ALA A 24 28.35 -2.13 -36.49
CA ALA A 24 28.88 -1.84 -35.16
C ALA A 24 30.04 -0.85 -35.26
N SER A 25 30.26 -0.21 -34.13
CA SER A 25 31.52 0.39 -33.67
C SER A 25 31.66 1.90 -33.64
N ALA A 26 32.04 2.33 -32.43
CA ALA A 26 32.92 3.43 -32.06
C ALA A 26 32.37 4.87 -32.20
N LEU A 27 31.92 5.42 -31.07
CA LEU A 27 32.05 6.82 -30.80
C LEU A 27 33.09 7.01 -29.70
N ALA A 28 34.31 7.26 -30.14
CA ALA A 28 35.38 7.74 -29.30
C ALA A 28 35.39 9.28 -29.27
N ALA A 29 35.53 9.77 -28.08
CA ALA A 29 35.78 11.13 -27.63
C ALA A 29 36.54 12.05 -28.56
N CYS A 30 36.13 13.33 -28.53
CA CYS A 30 37.01 14.48 -28.79
C CYS A 30 37.08 15.31 -27.51
N SER A 31 38.23 15.28 -26.86
CA SER A 31 38.71 16.36 -25.96
C SER A 31 40.20 16.58 -26.18
N PRO A 32 40.69 17.82 -26.18
CA PRO A 32 42.08 18.13 -26.48
C PRO A 32 43.00 17.84 -25.31
N SER A 33 44.15 17.25 -25.63
CA SER A 33 45.23 16.90 -24.75
C SER A 33 46.14 18.08 -24.41
N THR A 34 46.50 18.25 -23.15
CA THR A 34 47.72 18.92 -22.68
C THR A 34 48.48 17.94 -21.79
N PRO A 35 49.85 17.92 -21.81
CA PRO A 35 50.64 16.85 -21.22
C PRO A 35 50.79 16.98 -19.71
N ALA A 36 50.74 15.85 -19.01
CA ALA A 36 50.96 15.79 -17.58
C ALA A 36 52.27 15.11 -17.24
N GLU A 37 52.93 15.65 -16.22
CA GLU A 37 54.08 15.07 -15.53
C GLU A 37 53.70 13.80 -14.73
N GLU A 38 54.62 12.85 -14.73
CA GLU A 38 54.54 11.61 -13.93
C GLU A 38 54.68 11.91 -12.44
N THR A 39 53.67 11.49 -11.66
CA THR A 39 53.87 11.16 -10.25
C THR A 39 53.19 9.80 -9.97
N THR A 40 54.04 8.88 -9.55
CA THR A 40 53.65 7.54 -9.08
C THR A 40 52.92 7.67 -7.75
N ASP A 41 51.65 7.26 -7.73
CA ASP A 41 50.99 6.90 -6.48
C ASP A 41 50.03 5.70 -6.70
N THR A 42 50.17 4.74 -5.83
CA THR A 42 49.50 3.46 -5.84
C THR A 42 47.98 3.62 -5.57
N ALA A 43 47.19 3.60 -6.62
CA ALA A 43 45.75 3.51 -6.50
C ALA A 43 45.33 2.02 -6.37
N ALA A 44 44.74 1.67 -5.24
CA ALA A 44 44.02 0.43 -5.05
C ALA A 44 42.86 0.37 -6.06
N THR A 45 42.95 -0.57 -6.99
CA THR A 45 41.85 -0.91 -7.89
C THR A 45 40.73 -1.58 -7.10
N ALA A 46 39.72 -0.82 -6.75
CA ALA A 46 38.44 -1.41 -6.42
C ALA A 46 37.83 -1.92 -7.73
N SER A 47 38.09 -3.21 -8.03
CA SER A 47 37.32 -3.93 -9.03
C SER A 47 35.91 -4.14 -8.47
N GLY A 48 34.99 -3.26 -8.82
CA GLY A 48 33.58 -3.54 -8.67
C GLY A 48 33.25 -4.71 -9.59
N GLU A 49 33.27 -5.92 -9.09
CA GLU A 49 32.61 -7.04 -9.74
C GLU A 49 31.13 -6.67 -9.85
N ALA A 50 30.65 -6.56 -11.06
CA ALA A 50 29.22 -6.54 -11.32
C ALA A 50 28.67 -7.85 -10.74
N VAL A 51 27.96 -7.78 -9.63
CA VAL A 51 27.31 -8.92 -9.02
C VAL A 51 26.37 -9.49 -10.07
N ASN A 52 26.70 -10.67 -10.58
CA ASN A 52 25.87 -11.38 -11.53
C ASN A 52 24.68 -11.97 -10.75
N THR A 53 23.64 -11.18 -10.56
CA THR A 53 22.42 -11.53 -9.82
C THR A 53 21.61 -12.66 -10.47
N ALA A 54 21.97 -13.08 -11.67
CA ALA A 54 21.28 -14.13 -12.42
C ALA A 54 21.55 -15.57 -11.94
N SER A 55 22.39 -15.77 -10.93
CA SER A 55 22.74 -17.11 -10.41
C SER A 55 22.57 -17.29 -8.90
N GLN A 56 22.10 -16.26 -8.19
CA GLN A 56 21.87 -16.38 -6.74
C GLN A 56 20.50 -16.99 -6.52
N GLN A 57 20.45 -18.20 -5.98
CA GLN A 57 19.22 -18.81 -5.51
C GLN A 57 18.95 -18.28 -4.09
N TRP A 58 17.78 -17.71 -3.87
CA TRP A 58 17.36 -17.20 -2.56
C TRP A 58 16.76 -18.32 -1.72
N SER A 59 16.86 -18.23 -0.39
CA SER A 59 16.36 -19.28 0.49
C SER A 59 14.84 -19.44 0.38
N PHE A 60 14.12 -18.35 0.22
CA PHE A 60 12.66 -18.36 0.07
C PHE A 60 12.17 -19.04 -1.23
N GLU A 61 13.02 -19.23 -2.25
CA GLU A 61 12.70 -19.95 -3.48
C GLU A 61 12.89 -21.49 -3.33
N ILE A 62 13.48 -21.94 -2.22
CA ILE A 62 13.77 -23.35 -1.96
C ILE A 62 12.63 -23.92 -1.09
N PRO A 63 11.84 -24.89 -1.60
CA PRO A 63 10.81 -25.49 -0.78
C PRO A 63 11.40 -26.27 0.40
N PRO A 64 10.71 -26.30 1.55
CA PRO A 64 11.11 -27.15 2.66
C PRO A 64 11.00 -28.64 2.29
N GLU A 65 11.53 -29.50 3.15
CA GLU A 65 11.37 -30.94 2.99
C GLU A 65 9.89 -31.33 2.94
N ALA A 66 9.53 -32.17 1.97
CA ALA A 66 8.14 -32.54 1.76
C ALA A 66 7.59 -33.36 2.94
N ILE A 67 6.45 -32.94 3.46
CA ILE A 67 5.69 -33.69 4.47
C ILE A 67 5.04 -34.89 3.77
N SER A 68 5.35 -36.10 4.25
CA SER A 68 4.82 -37.33 3.66
C SER A 68 3.42 -37.70 4.16
N ASP A 69 2.68 -38.48 3.38
CA ASP A 69 1.28 -38.83 3.71
C ASP A 69 1.15 -39.58 5.05
N ASP A 70 2.19 -40.33 5.47
CA ASP A 70 2.21 -41.05 6.77
C ASP A 70 2.37 -40.11 7.99
N GLN A 71 2.75 -38.85 7.77
CA GLN A 71 2.82 -37.82 8.79
C GLN A 71 1.47 -37.06 8.95
N ILE A 72 0.56 -37.19 7.99
CA ILE A 72 -0.76 -36.55 8.02
C ILE A 72 -1.66 -37.28 9.01
N THR A 73 -2.16 -36.58 9.99
CA THR A 73 -3.03 -37.13 11.05
C THR A 73 -4.51 -36.97 10.76
N GLU A 74 -4.88 -35.99 9.96
CA GLU A 74 -6.26 -35.65 9.58
C GLU A 74 -6.29 -35.18 8.13
N THR A 75 -7.37 -35.48 7.41
CA THR A 75 -7.69 -34.90 6.11
C THR A 75 -9.07 -34.27 6.17
N VAL A 76 -9.16 -32.99 5.78
CA VAL A 76 -10.41 -32.20 5.72
C VAL A 76 -10.71 -31.93 4.25
N GLU A 77 -11.92 -32.21 3.82
CA GLU A 77 -12.36 -32.02 2.43
C GLU A 77 -13.40 -30.91 2.32
N SER A 78 -13.20 -30.00 1.38
CA SER A 78 -14.12 -28.90 1.05
C SER A 78 -14.13 -28.64 -0.45
N GLU A 79 -15.06 -27.83 -0.95
CA GLU A 79 -14.96 -27.35 -2.33
C GLU A 79 -13.87 -26.28 -2.45
N VAL A 80 -13.80 -25.38 -1.45
CA VAL A 80 -12.82 -24.28 -1.41
C VAL A 80 -12.07 -24.30 -0.09
N VAL A 81 -10.74 -24.25 -0.15
CA VAL A 81 -9.88 -24.05 1.01
C VAL A 81 -9.26 -22.66 0.91
N ILE A 82 -9.37 -21.88 1.99
CA ILE A 82 -8.84 -20.52 2.07
C ILE A 82 -7.80 -20.45 3.18
N VAL A 83 -6.64 -19.85 2.88
CA VAL A 83 -5.55 -19.65 3.83
C VAL A 83 -5.43 -18.17 4.16
N GLY A 84 -5.69 -17.81 5.42
CA GLY A 84 -5.62 -16.45 5.94
C GLY A 84 -6.99 -15.87 6.31
N CYS A 85 -7.13 -15.42 7.55
CA CYS A 85 -8.34 -14.78 8.10
C CYS A 85 -8.21 -13.25 8.18
N GLY A 86 -7.57 -12.65 7.20
CA GLY A 86 -7.64 -11.23 6.92
C GLY A 86 -8.91 -10.88 6.13
N MET A 87 -9.20 -9.59 5.96
CA MET A 87 -10.40 -9.14 5.22
C MET A 87 -10.55 -9.80 3.84
N ALA A 88 -9.44 -9.98 3.10
CA ALA A 88 -9.48 -10.60 1.78
C ALA A 88 -9.94 -12.06 1.82
N GLY A 89 -9.38 -12.85 2.74
CA GLY A 89 -9.79 -14.25 2.93
C GLY A 89 -11.23 -14.39 3.41
N MET A 90 -11.65 -13.54 4.36
CA MET A 90 -13.02 -13.55 4.86
C MET A 90 -14.05 -13.12 3.79
N CYS A 91 -13.74 -12.11 2.97
CA CYS A 91 -14.60 -11.71 1.86
C CYS A 91 -14.72 -12.82 0.79
N ALA A 92 -13.60 -13.51 0.48
CA ALA A 92 -13.64 -14.68 -0.41
C ALA A 92 -14.49 -15.81 0.18
N ALA A 93 -14.32 -16.12 1.48
CA ALA A 93 -15.08 -17.15 2.17
C ALA A 93 -16.57 -16.85 2.19
N ALA A 94 -16.93 -15.62 2.55
CA ALA A 94 -18.33 -15.19 2.57
C ALA A 94 -18.96 -15.30 1.18
N SER A 95 -18.30 -14.77 0.14
CA SER A 95 -18.81 -14.81 -1.21
C SER A 95 -18.94 -16.26 -1.75
N CYS A 96 -17.96 -17.12 -1.50
CA CYS A 96 -18.07 -18.55 -1.86
C CYS A 96 -19.26 -19.22 -1.17
N ALA A 97 -19.39 -19.05 0.15
CA ALA A 97 -20.43 -19.70 0.94
C ALA A 97 -21.84 -19.17 0.61
N GLU A 98 -22.03 -17.86 0.42
CA GLU A 98 -23.30 -17.26 -0.02
C GLU A 98 -23.75 -17.80 -1.38
N ASN A 99 -22.81 -18.19 -2.24
CA ASN A 99 -23.09 -18.78 -3.55
C ASN A 99 -23.13 -20.33 -3.51
N GLY A 100 -23.17 -20.93 -2.32
CA GLY A 100 -23.47 -22.35 -2.11
C GLY A 100 -22.28 -23.30 -2.14
N LEU A 101 -21.05 -22.79 -2.10
CA LEU A 101 -19.85 -23.62 -2.02
C LEU A 101 -19.53 -24.00 -0.56
N GLY A 102 -19.06 -25.23 -0.36
CA GLY A 102 -18.50 -25.69 0.92
C GLY A 102 -17.10 -25.12 1.13
N VAL A 103 -16.90 -24.36 2.22
CA VAL A 103 -15.68 -23.62 2.48
C VAL A 103 -15.05 -24.04 3.80
N THR A 104 -13.72 -24.25 3.79
CA THR A 104 -12.87 -24.29 4.99
C THR A 104 -11.87 -23.14 4.92
N LEU A 105 -11.77 -22.33 5.99
CA LEU A 105 -10.80 -21.27 6.15
C LEU A 105 -9.86 -21.62 7.29
N ILE A 106 -8.55 -21.55 7.04
CA ILE A 106 -7.50 -21.77 8.05
C ILE A 106 -6.67 -20.52 8.22
N ALA A 107 -6.20 -20.26 9.43
CA ALA A 107 -5.35 -19.10 9.75
C ALA A 107 -4.36 -19.41 10.86
N ALA A 108 -3.14 -18.89 10.74
CA ALA A 108 -2.12 -18.96 11.78
C ALA A 108 -2.45 -18.07 13.00
N SER A 109 -3.25 -17.02 12.80
CA SER A 109 -3.74 -16.15 13.88
C SER A 109 -4.74 -16.86 14.81
N ASP A 110 -4.94 -16.31 16.01
CA ASP A 110 -5.92 -16.79 16.99
C ASP A 110 -7.33 -16.23 16.76
N GLY A 111 -7.47 -15.29 15.81
CA GLY A 111 -8.71 -14.62 15.46
C GLY A 111 -8.63 -13.90 14.11
N PRO A 112 -9.70 -13.17 13.73
CA PRO A 112 -9.67 -12.35 12.53
C PRO A 112 -8.70 -11.18 12.68
N VAL A 113 -8.08 -10.79 11.56
CA VAL A 113 -7.08 -9.70 11.54
C VAL A 113 -7.49 -8.64 10.52
N SER A 114 -7.38 -7.37 10.90
CA SER A 114 -7.46 -6.24 9.99
C SER A 114 -6.27 -5.31 10.15
N ARG A 115 -5.65 -4.95 9.01
CA ARG A 115 -4.47 -4.09 8.94
C ARG A 115 -4.71 -2.82 8.14
N GLY A 116 -5.94 -2.44 7.98
CA GLY A 116 -6.32 -1.26 7.21
C GLY A 116 -7.43 -0.47 7.86
N GLY A 117 -7.84 0.59 7.20
CA GLY A 117 -8.82 1.48 7.74
C GLY A 117 -9.74 2.11 6.70
N SER A 118 -9.39 2.05 5.43
CA SER A 118 -10.08 2.79 4.38
C SER A 118 -10.47 1.87 3.23
N ASN A 119 -11.71 1.96 2.78
CA ASN A 119 -12.29 1.05 1.80
C ASN A 119 -12.79 1.81 0.57
N ASN A 120 -12.02 1.87 -0.51
CA ASN A 120 -12.46 2.56 -1.73
C ASN A 120 -13.65 1.87 -2.39
N GLY A 121 -14.63 2.66 -2.79
CA GLY A 121 -15.75 2.22 -3.58
C GLY A 121 -16.16 3.28 -4.59
N VAL A 122 -16.37 2.90 -5.86
CA VAL A 122 -16.69 3.87 -6.91
C VAL A 122 -18.04 4.55 -6.70
N TYR A 123 -18.95 3.91 -5.99
CA TYR A 123 -20.23 4.44 -5.55
C TYR A 123 -20.85 3.53 -4.49
N SER A 124 -21.67 4.09 -3.61
CA SER A 124 -22.38 3.34 -2.58
C SER A 124 -23.67 4.04 -2.16
N THR A 125 -24.52 3.32 -1.40
CA THR A 125 -25.70 3.91 -0.76
C THR A 125 -25.33 5.01 0.23
N VAL A 126 -24.18 4.90 0.90
CA VAL A 126 -23.67 5.94 1.80
C VAL A 126 -23.29 7.20 1.02
N MET A 127 -22.61 7.07 -0.10
CA MET A 127 -22.29 8.18 -0.99
C MET A 127 -23.58 8.86 -1.52
N GLU A 128 -24.58 8.06 -1.90
CA GLU A 128 -25.88 8.57 -2.35
C GLU A 128 -26.58 9.38 -1.26
N GLU A 129 -26.63 8.87 -0.02
CA GLU A 129 -27.22 9.56 1.14
C GLU A 129 -26.50 10.87 1.49
N MET A 130 -25.19 10.92 1.29
CA MET A 130 -24.37 12.12 1.49
C MET A 130 -24.39 13.07 0.29
N GLY A 131 -25.05 12.71 -0.80
CA GLY A 131 -25.09 13.54 -2.03
C GLY A 131 -23.76 13.59 -2.79
N LEU A 132 -22.87 12.64 -2.58
CA LEU A 132 -21.58 12.54 -3.26
C LEU A 132 -21.76 11.92 -4.65
N PRO A 133 -20.99 12.37 -5.66
CA PRO A 133 -21.08 11.83 -7.00
C PRO A 133 -20.43 10.45 -7.10
N ARG A 134 -20.89 9.64 -8.06
CA ARG A 134 -20.15 8.46 -8.50
C ARG A 134 -18.79 8.87 -9.04
N MET A 135 -17.75 8.12 -8.72
CA MET A 135 -16.42 8.32 -9.28
C MET A 135 -16.45 8.31 -10.82
N ASP A 136 -15.95 9.37 -11.43
CA ASP A 136 -15.93 9.50 -12.89
C ASP A 136 -15.05 8.43 -13.54
N PRO A 137 -15.56 7.63 -14.49
CA PRO A 137 -14.77 6.56 -15.11
C PRO A 137 -13.59 7.09 -15.94
N THR A 138 -13.71 8.30 -16.50
CA THR A 138 -12.61 8.87 -17.29
C THR A 138 -11.47 9.29 -16.38
N TRP A 139 -11.80 9.88 -15.22
CA TRP A 139 -10.82 10.18 -14.18
C TRP A 139 -10.16 8.89 -13.69
N PHE A 140 -10.94 7.89 -13.27
CA PHE A 140 -10.45 6.62 -12.75
C PHE A 140 -9.49 5.91 -13.72
N TYR A 141 -9.92 5.76 -15.00
CA TYR A 141 -9.11 5.07 -16.01
C TYR A 141 -7.86 5.84 -16.46
N ARG A 142 -7.76 7.12 -16.17
CA ARG A 142 -6.52 7.88 -16.35
C ARG A 142 -5.64 7.85 -15.12
N MET A 143 -6.24 7.97 -13.94
CA MET A 143 -5.51 8.00 -12.67
C MET A 143 -4.76 6.70 -12.41
N GLN A 144 -5.33 5.53 -12.75
CA GLN A 144 -4.62 4.25 -12.59
C GLN A 144 -3.28 4.23 -13.36
N TYR A 145 -3.22 4.81 -14.55
CA TYR A 145 -1.99 4.92 -15.31
C TYR A 145 -1.00 5.88 -14.67
N ALA A 146 -1.48 7.01 -14.17
CA ALA A 146 -0.63 7.98 -13.48
C ALA A 146 -0.07 7.40 -12.18
N ALA A 147 -0.92 6.75 -11.37
CA ALA A 147 -0.55 6.18 -10.08
C ALA A 147 0.46 5.02 -10.19
N ASN A 148 0.47 4.28 -11.30
CA ASN A 148 1.31 3.10 -11.49
C ASN A 148 2.38 3.27 -12.60
N GLY A 149 2.55 4.47 -13.14
CA GLY A 149 3.51 4.73 -14.22
C GLY A 149 3.31 3.86 -15.46
N GLY A 150 2.10 3.33 -15.67
CA GLY A 150 1.76 2.42 -16.79
C GLY A 150 2.24 0.96 -16.60
N ASN A 151 2.86 0.62 -15.48
CA ASN A 151 3.35 -0.74 -15.19
C ASN A 151 2.37 -1.48 -14.27
N PHE A 152 1.28 -1.97 -14.80
CA PHE A 152 0.26 -2.70 -14.04
C PHE A 152 -0.65 -3.46 -14.99
N LYS A 153 -1.58 -4.25 -14.46
CA LYS A 153 -2.56 -5.04 -15.21
C LYS A 153 -3.91 -4.33 -15.24
N PRO A 154 -4.25 -3.58 -16.31
CA PRO A 154 -5.46 -2.75 -16.36
C PRO A 154 -6.76 -3.49 -16.13
N GLU A 155 -6.87 -4.75 -16.59
CA GLU A 155 -8.08 -5.55 -16.48
C GLU A 155 -8.52 -5.81 -15.04
N LEU A 156 -7.59 -5.88 -14.08
CA LEU A 156 -7.89 -6.00 -12.66
C LEU A 156 -8.56 -4.73 -12.12
N TRP A 157 -8.09 -3.57 -12.57
CA TRP A 157 -8.66 -2.28 -12.20
C TRP A 157 -10.04 -2.06 -12.85
N TYR A 158 -10.22 -2.53 -14.09
CA TYR A 158 -11.53 -2.49 -14.75
C TYR A 158 -12.53 -3.42 -14.03
N LYS A 159 -12.08 -4.60 -13.60
CA LYS A 159 -12.91 -5.51 -12.80
C LYS A 159 -13.33 -4.86 -11.48
N PHE A 160 -12.41 -4.19 -10.78
CA PHE A 160 -12.74 -3.40 -9.59
C PHE A 160 -13.79 -2.35 -9.91
N TYR A 161 -13.55 -1.47 -10.88
CA TYR A 161 -14.47 -0.36 -11.18
C TYR A 161 -15.89 -0.86 -11.48
N ASN A 162 -16.00 -1.91 -12.26
CA ASN A 162 -17.29 -2.45 -12.72
C ASN A 162 -18.07 -3.18 -11.63
N ASN A 163 -17.43 -3.66 -10.58
CA ASN A 163 -18.06 -4.47 -9.54
C ASN A 163 -18.02 -3.84 -8.14
N SER A 164 -17.30 -2.75 -7.97
CA SER A 164 -17.04 -2.12 -6.68
C SER A 164 -18.31 -1.62 -5.99
N GLU A 165 -19.29 -1.07 -6.73
CA GLU A 165 -20.55 -0.62 -6.15
C GLU A 165 -21.34 -1.80 -5.52
N GLU A 166 -21.41 -2.93 -6.19
CA GLU A 166 -22.07 -4.10 -5.66
C GLU A 166 -21.34 -4.63 -4.41
N ALA A 167 -20.03 -4.77 -4.50
CA ALA A 167 -19.21 -5.33 -3.43
C ALA A 167 -19.16 -4.44 -2.18
N ILE A 168 -19.01 -3.12 -2.35
CA ILE A 168 -18.97 -2.19 -1.20
C ILE A 168 -20.35 -2.11 -0.51
N ASN A 169 -21.42 -2.09 -1.27
CA ASN A 169 -22.77 -2.12 -0.70
C ASN A 169 -23.10 -3.47 -0.01
N TRP A 170 -22.54 -4.57 -0.48
CA TRP A 170 -22.65 -5.88 0.15
C TRP A 170 -22.03 -5.86 1.56
N ILE A 171 -20.80 -5.40 1.72
CA ILE A 171 -20.16 -5.35 3.05
C ILE A 171 -20.80 -4.29 3.96
N ILE A 172 -21.25 -3.15 3.43
CA ILE A 172 -22.03 -2.13 4.17
C ILE A 172 -23.30 -2.76 4.77
N GLN A 173 -23.99 -3.64 4.03
CA GLN A 173 -25.18 -4.32 4.54
C GLN A 173 -24.86 -5.32 5.65
N ILE A 174 -23.73 -6.02 5.57
CA ILE A 174 -23.27 -6.91 6.64
C ILE A 174 -22.96 -6.09 7.90
N ALA A 175 -22.17 -5.02 7.76
CA ALA A 175 -21.85 -4.10 8.85
C ALA A 175 -23.11 -3.53 9.53
N ALA A 176 -24.06 -3.04 8.73
CA ALA A 176 -25.29 -2.42 9.25
C ALA A 176 -26.16 -3.41 10.06
N LYS A 177 -26.21 -4.70 9.69
CA LYS A 177 -26.92 -5.73 10.47
C LYS A 177 -26.32 -5.94 11.85
N ALA A 178 -25.00 -5.72 12.00
CA ALA A 178 -24.29 -5.80 13.27
C ALA A 178 -24.30 -4.47 14.06
N GLY A 179 -24.93 -3.42 13.53
CA GLY A 179 -24.94 -2.09 14.15
C GLY A 179 -23.67 -1.27 13.90
N ILE A 180 -22.79 -1.75 13.03
CA ILE A 180 -21.60 -1.01 12.60
C ILE A 180 -22.03 0.00 11.54
N LYS A 181 -21.68 1.24 11.73
CA LYS A 181 -21.99 2.34 10.82
C LYS A 181 -20.91 2.47 9.75
N THR A 182 -21.28 3.04 8.62
CA THR A 182 -20.35 3.36 7.53
C THR A 182 -20.49 4.83 7.16
N THR A 183 -19.38 5.49 6.89
CA THR A 183 -19.33 6.85 6.39
C THR A 183 -18.27 6.97 5.29
N ILE A 184 -18.18 8.15 4.67
CA ILE A 184 -17.03 8.50 3.84
C ILE A 184 -15.99 9.17 4.74
N GLU A 185 -14.77 8.70 4.68
CA GLU A 185 -13.69 9.05 5.58
C GLU A 185 -13.24 10.51 5.41
N SER A 186 -13.06 10.94 4.16
CA SER A 186 -12.61 12.29 3.85
C SER A 186 -13.40 12.89 2.69
N GLY A 187 -13.43 14.22 2.63
CA GLY A 187 -13.90 14.95 1.44
C GLY A 187 -12.93 14.73 0.26
N PRO A 188 -13.27 15.29 -0.92
CA PRO A 188 -12.34 15.27 -2.04
C PRO A 188 -11.05 16.01 -1.66
N VAL A 189 -9.91 15.43 -2.08
CA VAL A 189 -8.61 16.08 -1.93
C VAL A 189 -8.36 16.91 -3.18
N TYR A 190 -7.99 18.15 -3.00
CA TYR A 190 -7.85 19.17 -4.05
C TYR A 190 -9.17 19.48 -4.80
N GLU A 191 -9.15 20.47 -5.65
CA GLU A 191 -10.30 20.84 -6.48
C GLU A 191 -10.34 20.01 -7.78
N GLU A 192 -11.54 19.76 -8.30
CA GLU A 192 -11.71 19.07 -9.57
C GLU A 192 -10.96 19.80 -10.70
N GLY A 193 -10.08 19.08 -11.38
CA GLY A 193 -9.20 19.61 -12.41
C GLY A 193 -7.75 19.78 -11.99
N ASP A 194 -7.45 19.70 -10.69
CA ASP A 194 -6.09 19.58 -10.20
C ASP A 194 -5.50 18.21 -10.62
N PRO A 195 -4.22 18.14 -11.02
CA PRO A 195 -3.58 16.87 -11.36
C PRO A 195 -3.55 15.83 -10.23
N MET A 196 -3.65 16.27 -8.98
CA MET A 196 -3.67 15.42 -7.79
C MET A 196 -5.07 15.26 -7.18
N TYR A 197 -6.10 15.75 -7.86
CA TYR A 197 -7.48 15.59 -7.41
C TYR A 197 -7.79 14.13 -7.10
N THR A 198 -8.41 13.90 -5.94
CA THR A 198 -8.88 12.60 -5.49
C THR A 198 -10.34 12.73 -5.04
N PRO A 199 -11.29 11.98 -5.61
CA PRO A 199 -12.69 12.05 -5.21
C PRO A 199 -12.90 11.44 -3.82
N ALA A 200 -13.90 11.92 -3.11
CA ALA A 200 -14.36 11.32 -1.85
C ALA A 200 -14.98 9.95 -2.13
N ALA A 201 -14.24 8.88 -1.88
CA ALA A 201 -14.65 7.51 -2.20
C ALA A 201 -14.15 6.46 -1.20
N ALA A 202 -13.35 6.84 -0.22
CA ALA A 202 -12.88 5.97 0.84
C ALA A 202 -13.95 5.85 1.93
N HIS A 203 -14.43 4.62 2.18
CA HIS A 203 -15.40 4.32 3.22
C HIS A 203 -14.70 3.90 4.50
N ALA A 204 -15.18 4.39 5.63
CA ALA A 204 -14.77 3.97 6.96
C ALA A 204 -15.94 3.32 7.71
N PHE A 205 -15.64 2.25 8.44
CA PHE A 205 -16.55 1.62 9.37
C PHE A 205 -16.32 2.16 10.78
N TYR A 206 -17.38 2.37 11.55
CA TYR A 206 -17.25 2.87 12.91
C TYR A 206 -18.43 2.44 13.80
N VAL A 207 -18.23 2.55 15.10
CA VAL A 207 -19.26 2.36 16.12
C VAL A 207 -19.36 3.63 16.95
N ASP A 208 -20.54 3.89 17.55
CA ASP A 208 -20.72 5.02 18.47
C ASP A 208 -20.09 4.67 19.83
N ASP A 209 -18.80 4.85 19.92
CA ASP A 209 -18.04 4.65 21.15
C ASP A 209 -17.09 5.84 21.35
N GLU A 210 -17.40 6.67 22.33
CA GLU A 210 -16.63 7.88 22.64
C GLU A 210 -15.17 7.56 23.06
N GLU A 211 -14.92 6.37 23.65
CA GLU A 211 -13.56 5.97 24.05
C GLU A 211 -12.67 5.67 22.83
N LEU A 212 -13.29 5.37 21.70
CA LEU A 212 -12.58 5.06 20.45
C LEU A 212 -12.51 6.25 19.49
N HIS A 213 -13.08 7.37 19.88
CA HIS A 213 -13.05 8.60 19.08
C HIS A 213 -11.59 9.02 18.80
N GLY A 214 -11.25 9.13 17.52
CA GLY A 214 -9.91 9.48 17.06
C GLY A 214 -8.87 8.36 17.04
N SER A 215 -9.25 7.12 17.31
CA SER A 215 -8.34 5.99 17.20
C SER A 215 -8.26 5.47 15.77
N ILE A 216 -7.04 5.38 15.21
CA ILE A 216 -6.81 4.88 13.87
C ILE A 216 -7.15 3.40 13.77
N GLY A 217 -7.94 3.01 12.78
CA GLY A 217 -8.17 1.61 12.42
C GLY A 217 -9.16 0.84 13.31
N THR A 218 -9.75 1.47 14.31
CA THR A 218 -10.68 0.78 15.23
C THR A 218 -11.91 0.21 14.54
N GLY A 219 -12.51 0.95 13.60
CA GLY A 219 -13.68 0.51 12.84
C GLY A 219 -13.45 -0.74 12.02
N GLU A 220 -12.26 -0.90 11.47
CA GLU A 220 -11.87 -2.08 10.71
C GLU A 220 -11.73 -3.34 11.59
N GLY A 221 -11.37 -3.20 12.85
CA GLY A 221 -11.41 -4.29 13.83
C GLY A 221 -12.82 -4.84 13.98
N TYR A 222 -13.81 -3.97 14.17
CA TYR A 222 -15.21 -4.37 14.32
C TYR A 222 -15.77 -5.07 13.07
N ILE A 223 -15.48 -4.56 11.87
CA ILE A 223 -15.95 -5.22 10.65
C ILE A 223 -15.23 -6.56 10.44
N ALA A 224 -13.96 -6.70 10.82
CA ALA A 224 -13.25 -7.98 10.75
C ALA A 224 -13.85 -9.01 11.71
N GLU A 225 -14.17 -8.63 12.96
CA GLU A 225 -14.87 -9.49 13.91
C GLU A 225 -16.25 -9.90 13.40
N GLU A 226 -17.01 -8.96 12.86
CA GLU A 226 -18.34 -9.25 12.30
C GLU A 226 -18.25 -10.15 11.07
N MET A 227 -17.29 -9.95 10.18
CA MET A 227 -17.08 -10.82 9.03
C MET A 227 -16.74 -12.25 9.47
N ALA A 228 -15.88 -12.41 10.48
CA ALA A 228 -15.55 -13.72 11.04
C ALA A 228 -16.80 -14.40 11.66
N ARG A 229 -17.60 -13.65 12.42
CA ARG A 229 -18.88 -14.14 12.96
C ARG A 229 -19.82 -14.55 11.83
N TYR A 230 -20.01 -13.70 10.84
CA TYR A 230 -20.91 -13.91 9.71
C TYR A 230 -20.59 -15.18 8.93
N ILE A 231 -19.32 -15.40 8.58
CA ILE A 231 -18.92 -16.62 7.85
C ILE A 231 -19.10 -17.87 8.68
N GLN A 232 -18.86 -17.83 10.01
CA GLN A 232 -18.96 -18.98 10.89
C GLN A 232 -20.41 -19.29 11.26
N GLU A 233 -21.14 -18.29 11.79
CA GLU A 233 -22.45 -18.50 12.40
C GLU A 233 -23.60 -18.45 11.40
N ASP A 234 -23.56 -17.51 10.44
CA ASP A 234 -24.64 -17.33 9.48
C ASP A 234 -24.46 -18.19 8.22
N LEU A 235 -23.22 -18.40 7.77
CA LEU A 235 -22.92 -19.15 6.54
C LEU A 235 -22.37 -20.56 6.78
N GLY A 236 -21.96 -20.91 7.99
CA GLY A 236 -21.50 -22.23 8.37
C GLY A 236 -20.14 -22.63 7.79
N VAL A 237 -19.27 -21.66 7.51
CA VAL A 237 -17.88 -21.90 7.09
C VAL A 237 -17.10 -22.56 8.23
N ASP A 238 -16.36 -23.63 7.94
CA ASP A 238 -15.40 -24.23 8.89
C ASP A 238 -14.16 -23.33 9.02
N VAL A 239 -14.12 -22.52 10.07
CA VAL A 239 -12.98 -21.62 10.34
C VAL A 239 -12.11 -22.21 11.45
N ARG A 240 -10.82 -22.37 11.15
CA ARG A 240 -9.84 -22.95 12.07
C ARG A 240 -8.69 -21.99 12.29
N PHE A 241 -8.62 -21.43 13.50
CA PHE A 241 -7.54 -20.58 13.98
C PHE A 241 -6.38 -21.41 14.57
N GLY A 242 -5.19 -20.81 14.67
CA GLY A 242 -3.98 -21.48 15.13
C GLY A 242 -3.53 -22.60 14.19
N VAL A 243 -3.86 -22.51 12.91
CA VAL A 243 -3.51 -23.49 11.87
C VAL A 243 -2.60 -22.82 10.86
N HIS A 244 -1.32 -23.22 10.87
CA HIS A 244 -0.27 -22.64 10.06
C HIS A 244 -0.05 -23.44 8.78
N ALA A 245 -0.22 -22.82 7.62
CA ALA A 245 -0.01 -23.44 6.32
C ALA A 245 1.49 -23.63 6.05
N GLU A 246 1.88 -24.85 5.69
CA GLU A 246 3.28 -25.24 5.48
C GLU A 246 3.63 -25.35 3.99
N MET A 247 2.75 -25.96 3.20
CA MET A 247 2.99 -26.21 1.78
C MET A 247 1.72 -26.50 0.99
N LEU A 248 1.79 -26.23 -0.31
CA LEU A 248 0.76 -26.60 -1.27
C LEU A 248 1.02 -28.02 -1.81
N VAL A 249 -0.08 -28.71 -2.13
CA VAL A 249 -0.05 -29.99 -2.84
C VAL A 249 -0.47 -29.75 -4.28
N ARG A 250 0.40 -30.02 -5.24
CA ARG A 250 0.13 -29.90 -6.67
C ARG A 250 0.32 -31.24 -7.37
N GLY A 251 -0.72 -31.71 -8.10
CA GLY A 251 -0.70 -33.01 -8.75
C GLY A 251 -0.50 -34.18 -7.79
N GLY A 252 -1.06 -34.07 -6.57
CA GLY A 252 -0.91 -35.07 -5.52
C GLY A 252 0.45 -35.09 -4.82
N THR A 253 1.34 -34.13 -5.11
CA THR A 253 2.70 -34.08 -4.56
C THR A 253 2.93 -32.77 -3.79
N PRO A 254 3.40 -32.80 -2.52
CA PRO A 254 3.79 -31.61 -1.79
C PRO A 254 4.86 -30.83 -2.57
N ASN A 255 4.62 -29.53 -2.76
CA ASN A 255 5.43 -28.61 -3.59
C ASN A 255 5.68 -29.11 -5.04
N GLY A 256 4.74 -29.90 -5.60
CA GLY A 256 4.80 -30.39 -6.98
C GLY A 256 4.77 -29.26 -8.01
N LYS A 257 5.29 -29.53 -9.22
CA LYS A 257 5.39 -28.54 -10.29
C LYS A 257 4.40 -28.74 -11.44
N GLU A 258 3.65 -29.83 -11.43
CA GLU A 258 2.75 -30.22 -12.51
C GLU A 258 1.35 -30.58 -11.98
N GLY A 259 0.34 -30.37 -12.80
CA GLY A 259 -1.04 -30.67 -12.46
C GLY A 259 -1.73 -29.54 -11.68
N ARG A 260 -2.86 -29.87 -11.07
CA ARG A 260 -3.69 -28.96 -10.28
C ARG A 260 -3.17 -28.83 -8.85
N VAL A 261 -3.29 -27.65 -8.26
CA VAL A 261 -3.20 -27.48 -6.80
C VAL A 261 -4.56 -27.85 -6.21
N ASP A 262 -4.57 -28.85 -5.35
CA ASP A 262 -5.78 -29.42 -4.78
C ASP A 262 -5.79 -29.48 -3.24
N ALA A 263 -4.66 -29.19 -2.58
CA ALA A 263 -4.62 -29.17 -1.12
C ALA A 263 -3.54 -28.25 -0.55
N VAL A 264 -3.70 -27.98 0.74
CA VAL A 264 -2.71 -27.35 1.63
C VAL A 264 -2.43 -28.33 2.75
N ILE A 265 -1.15 -28.52 3.07
CA ILE A 265 -0.73 -29.17 4.31
C ILE A 265 -0.40 -28.07 5.31
N ALA A 266 -0.93 -28.19 6.52
CA ALA A 266 -0.79 -27.21 7.59
C ALA A 266 -0.50 -27.90 8.94
N THR A 267 0.14 -27.17 9.85
CA THR A 267 0.34 -27.58 11.24
C THR A 267 -0.77 -26.98 12.10
N ASN A 268 -1.46 -27.80 12.89
CA ASN A 268 -2.47 -27.32 13.82
C ASN A 268 -1.86 -26.91 15.17
N ALA A 269 -2.65 -26.35 16.08
CA ALA A 269 -2.22 -25.89 17.38
C ALA A 269 -1.57 -26.99 18.27
N ASP A 270 -1.88 -28.26 18.02
CA ASP A 270 -1.27 -29.41 18.71
C ASP A 270 0.06 -29.86 18.08
N GLY A 271 0.52 -29.22 17.01
CA GLY A 271 1.73 -29.57 16.26
C GLY A 271 1.56 -30.75 15.31
N ASN A 272 0.33 -31.14 14.97
CA ASN A 272 0.06 -32.22 14.05
C ASN A 272 -0.18 -31.69 12.62
N TYR A 273 0.26 -32.47 11.62
CA TYR A 273 -0.02 -32.13 10.23
C TYR A 273 -1.44 -32.54 9.83
N VAL A 274 -2.13 -31.57 9.20
CA VAL A 274 -3.49 -31.74 8.66
C VAL A 274 -3.45 -31.37 7.17
N LYS A 275 -4.09 -32.20 6.34
CA LYS A 275 -4.24 -31.93 4.91
C LYS A 275 -5.64 -31.38 4.63
N PHE A 276 -5.71 -30.19 4.09
CA PHE A 276 -6.97 -29.53 3.68
C PHE A 276 -7.10 -29.63 2.15
N VAL A 277 -8.11 -30.37 1.68
CA VAL A 277 -8.34 -30.62 0.26
C VAL A 277 -9.45 -29.70 -0.24
N GLY A 278 -9.14 -28.90 -1.28
CA GLY A 278 -10.04 -28.01 -1.98
C GLY A 278 -10.35 -28.56 -3.38
N SER A 279 -11.50 -29.19 -3.57
CA SER A 279 -11.84 -29.84 -4.84
C SER A 279 -12.00 -28.86 -6.01
N LYS A 280 -12.36 -27.59 -5.74
CA LYS A 280 -12.50 -26.51 -6.73
C LYS A 280 -11.34 -25.51 -6.64
N ALA A 281 -10.98 -25.06 -5.45
CA ALA A 281 -9.98 -24.02 -5.29
C ALA A 281 -9.20 -24.10 -3.98
N VAL A 282 -7.94 -23.68 -4.03
CA VAL A 282 -7.13 -23.23 -2.90
C VAL A 282 -6.88 -21.74 -3.11
N ILE A 283 -7.31 -20.91 -2.15
CA ILE A 283 -7.19 -19.45 -2.21
C ILE A 283 -6.21 -18.99 -1.12
N LEU A 284 -5.16 -18.28 -1.48
CA LEU A 284 -4.20 -17.72 -0.53
C LEU A 284 -4.52 -16.23 -0.29
N GLY A 285 -4.66 -15.86 0.98
CA GLY A 285 -4.88 -14.50 1.47
C GLY A 285 -4.00 -14.20 2.67
N THR A 286 -2.70 -14.58 2.60
CA THR A 286 -1.75 -14.59 3.73
C THR A 286 -1.06 -13.26 3.98
N GLY A 287 -1.44 -12.20 3.27
CA GLY A 287 -0.88 -10.88 3.46
C GLY A 287 0.38 -10.61 2.64
N ASP A 288 1.22 -9.74 3.14
CA ASP A 288 2.43 -9.25 2.46
C ASP A 288 3.69 -10.07 2.79
N TYR A 289 4.86 -9.60 2.36
CA TYR A 289 6.16 -10.24 2.61
C TYR A 289 7.17 -9.32 3.31
N SER A 290 6.67 -8.27 3.96
CA SER A 290 7.52 -7.20 4.49
C SER A 290 8.37 -7.59 5.70
N HIS A 291 8.11 -8.75 6.34
CA HIS A 291 8.96 -9.32 7.42
C HIS A 291 9.95 -10.39 6.91
N ASN A 292 10.10 -10.56 5.60
CA ASN A 292 11.10 -11.46 5.03
C ASN A 292 12.28 -10.65 4.47
N GLU A 293 13.41 -10.66 5.18
CA GLU A 293 14.59 -9.88 4.82
C GLU A 293 15.09 -10.15 3.40
N GLU A 294 15.15 -11.43 2.99
CA GLU A 294 15.61 -11.80 1.64
C GLU A 294 14.62 -11.36 0.55
N MET A 295 13.31 -11.50 0.78
CA MET A 295 12.31 -11.03 -0.18
C MET A 295 12.32 -9.51 -0.27
N MET A 296 12.43 -8.79 0.85
CA MET A 296 12.57 -7.33 0.84
C MET A 296 13.86 -6.89 0.16
N ALA A 297 14.99 -7.53 0.46
CA ALA A 297 16.27 -7.23 -0.21
C ALA A 297 16.22 -7.45 -1.73
N ARG A 298 15.45 -8.43 -2.19
CA ARG A 298 15.31 -8.73 -3.62
C ARG A 298 14.31 -7.85 -4.32
N TYR A 299 13.16 -7.60 -3.69
CA TYR A 299 11.98 -7.03 -4.35
C TYR A 299 11.67 -5.58 -3.99
N CYS A 300 12.06 -5.14 -2.79
CA CYS A 300 11.85 -3.78 -2.28
C CYS A 300 13.10 -3.27 -1.51
N PRO A 301 14.30 -3.30 -2.12
CA PRO A 301 15.54 -2.95 -1.42
C PRO A 301 15.54 -1.52 -0.87
N GLU A 302 14.79 -0.61 -1.48
CA GLU A 302 14.63 0.77 -1.03
C GLU A 302 13.94 0.90 0.33
N ALA A 303 13.11 -0.08 0.71
CA ALA A 303 12.37 -0.09 1.97
C ALA A 303 12.97 -1.06 3.02
N LEU A 304 14.07 -1.75 2.72
CA LEU A 304 14.67 -2.77 3.58
C LEU A 304 14.97 -2.24 4.99
N GLU A 305 15.52 -1.04 5.09
CA GLU A 305 15.89 -0.43 6.37
C GLU A 305 14.68 0.13 7.17
N LEU A 306 13.47 0.09 6.61
CA LEU A 306 12.25 0.44 7.31
C LEU A 306 11.62 -0.76 8.03
N CYS A 307 12.19 -1.96 7.87
CA CYS A 307 11.68 -3.20 8.43
C CYS A 307 12.48 -3.61 9.66
N ASP A 308 11.81 -4.13 10.67
CA ASP A 308 12.43 -4.78 11.81
C ASP A 308 12.30 -6.30 11.66
N PHE A 309 13.41 -6.96 11.34
CA PHE A 309 13.48 -8.42 11.19
C PHE A 309 13.91 -9.13 12.48
N THR A 310 14.05 -8.40 13.58
CA THR A 310 14.54 -8.95 14.87
C THR A 310 13.42 -9.38 15.80
N THR A 311 12.19 -8.97 15.52
CA THR A 311 11.00 -9.34 16.28
C THR A 311 10.45 -10.68 15.80
N ASP A 312 9.78 -11.41 16.69
CA ASP A 312 9.02 -12.60 16.32
C ASP A 312 7.78 -12.20 15.48
N ILE A 313 7.39 -13.08 14.56
CA ILE A 313 6.18 -12.86 13.76
C ILE A 313 4.95 -12.96 14.65
N ASP A 314 4.12 -11.93 14.62
CA ASP A 314 2.82 -11.90 15.29
C ASP A 314 1.68 -11.91 14.26
N TYR A 315 1.08 -13.06 14.06
CA TYR A 315 -0.04 -13.23 13.13
C TYR A 315 -1.34 -12.53 13.60
N ASN A 316 -1.40 -12.06 14.85
CA ASN A 316 -2.54 -11.35 15.42
C ASN A 316 -2.42 -9.83 15.30
N ILE A 317 -1.30 -9.33 14.76
CA ILE A 317 -1.02 -7.90 14.72
C ILE A 317 -2.00 -7.16 13.80
N GLY A 318 -2.58 -6.08 14.34
CA GLY A 318 -3.40 -5.14 13.59
C GLY A 318 -2.58 -4.16 12.74
N ILE A 319 -3.09 -2.95 12.60
CA ILE A 319 -2.38 -1.91 11.84
C ILE A 319 -1.10 -1.50 12.56
N SER A 320 0.03 -1.65 11.90
CA SER A 320 1.36 -1.30 12.39
C SER A 320 2.32 -1.12 11.21
N MET A 321 3.48 -0.52 11.48
CA MET A 321 4.54 -0.30 10.47
C MET A 321 5.79 -1.10 10.84
N GLY A 322 6.70 -1.24 9.88
CA GLY A 322 8.02 -1.83 10.12
C GLY A 322 8.25 -3.23 9.57
N GLY A 323 7.29 -3.77 8.82
CA GLY A 323 7.41 -5.12 8.25
C GLY A 323 6.80 -6.18 9.17
N LEU A 324 5.71 -6.82 8.74
CA LEU A 324 4.87 -7.61 9.65
C LEU A 324 4.64 -9.06 9.21
N MET A 325 4.54 -9.34 7.90
CA MET A 325 4.23 -10.68 7.41
C MET A 325 5.38 -11.31 6.66
N PRO A 326 5.60 -12.62 6.81
CA PRO A 326 6.80 -13.31 6.30
C PRO A 326 6.73 -13.71 4.83
N GLY A 327 5.60 -13.48 4.13
CA GLY A 327 5.45 -13.85 2.73
C GLY A 327 5.31 -15.34 2.46
N GLU A 328 4.77 -16.09 3.39
CA GLU A 328 4.66 -17.56 3.30
C GLU A 328 3.80 -18.01 2.12
N GLY A 329 2.70 -17.30 1.86
CA GLY A 329 1.85 -17.60 0.71
C GLY A 329 2.60 -17.42 -0.61
N GLN A 330 3.30 -16.30 -0.77
CA GLN A 330 4.10 -16.03 -1.96
C GLN A 330 5.22 -17.08 -2.13
N GLN A 331 5.84 -17.51 -1.03
CA GLN A 331 6.85 -18.59 -1.05
C GLN A 331 6.22 -19.92 -1.53
N MET A 332 5.07 -20.30 -0.96
CA MET A 332 4.34 -21.51 -1.37
C MET A 332 3.95 -21.48 -2.85
N GLU A 333 3.53 -20.33 -3.37
CA GLU A 333 3.26 -20.15 -4.80
C GLU A 333 4.52 -20.37 -5.66
N LEU A 334 5.65 -19.79 -5.28
CA LEU A 334 6.93 -19.98 -5.98
C LEU A 334 7.37 -21.45 -5.94
N TRP A 335 7.18 -22.14 -4.82
CA TRP A 335 7.54 -23.55 -4.68
C TRP A 335 6.73 -24.46 -5.61
N VAL A 336 5.49 -24.12 -5.93
CA VAL A 336 4.69 -24.89 -6.88
C VAL A 336 4.81 -24.39 -8.33
N GLY A 337 5.71 -23.44 -8.61
CA GLY A 337 6.06 -23.02 -9.97
C GLY A 337 5.41 -21.74 -10.46
N ALA A 338 4.82 -20.96 -9.57
CA ALA A 338 4.35 -19.62 -9.91
C ALA A 338 5.49 -18.68 -10.31
N ALA A 339 5.18 -17.66 -11.07
CA ALA A 339 6.12 -16.63 -11.47
C ALA A 339 5.82 -15.30 -10.81
N TRP A 340 6.86 -14.62 -10.33
CA TRP A 340 6.76 -13.30 -9.72
C TRP A 340 6.22 -12.26 -10.72
N GLN A 341 5.58 -11.20 -10.22
CA GLN A 341 5.03 -10.11 -11.02
C GLN A 341 6.05 -9.47 -11.97
N LYS A 342 5.55 -8.86 -13.05
CA LYS A 342 6.35 -8.14 -14.05
C LYS A 342 6.53 -6.66 -13.69
N ALA A 343 5.53 -6.08 -13.04
CA ALA A 343 5.59 -4.71 -12.57
C ALA A 343 6.69 -4.56 -11.50
N PRO A 344 7.35 -3.40 -11.37
CA PRO A 344 8.12 -3.08 -10.17
C PRO A 344 7.29 -3.34 -8.92
N ASN A 345 7.92 -3.91 -7.88
CA ASN A 345 7.21 -4.16 -6.63
C ASN A 345 6.74 -2.84 -6.02
N ASN A 346 5.66 -2.89 -5.28
CA ASN A 346 5.05 -1.71 -4.68
C ASN A 346 5.25 -1.70 -3.17
N ILE A 347 5.58 -0.53 -2.63
CA ILE A 347 5.65 -0.26 -1.21
C ILE A 347 4.58 0.78 -0.85
N MET A 348 3.85 0.50 0.22
CA MET A 348 2.94 1.44 0.83
C MET A 348 3.66 2.10 2.00
N LEU A 349 4.12 3.33 1.78
CA LEU A 349 4.74 4.13 2.81
C LEU A 349 3.67 4.95 3.52
N GLY A 350 3.58 4.76 4.84
CA GLY A 350 2.84 5.65 5.70
C GLY A 350 3.79 6.65 6.35
N ARG A 351 3.22 7.74 6.85
CA ARG A 351 3.92 8.61 7.76
C ARG A 351 3.22 8.56 9.11
N PRO A 352 3.94 8.67 10.22
CA PRO A 352 3.29 9.06 11.45
C PRO A 352 2.61 10.40 11.14
N ASN A 353 1.29 10.43 11.19
CA ASN A 353 0.57 11.69 11.01
C ASN A 353 0.98 12.61 12.14
N LEU A 354 1.56 13.75 11.81
CA LEU A 354 1.63 14.81 12.82
C LEU A 354 0.20 15.01 13.36
N PRO A 355 0.03 15.20 14.67
CA PRO A 355 -1.28 15.36 15.24
C PRO A 355 -2.07 16.39 14.45
N GLY A 356 -3.16 15.93 13.86
CA GLY A 356 -4.01 16.75 13.06
C GLY A 356 -3.74 16.81 11.55
N ASP A 357 -2.65 16.31 11.02
CA ASP A 357 -2.51 16.22 9.57
C ASP A 357 -3.48 15.19 9.00
N GLN A 358 -4.18 15.54 7.94
CA GLN A 358 -5.01 14.57 7.23
C GLN A 358 -4.13 13.50 6.56
N PRO A 359 -4.47 12.22 6.67
CA PRO A 359 -3.56 11.12 6.33
C PRO A 359 -3.18 11.06 4.85
N TYR A 360 -3.99 11.59 3.97
CA TYR A 360 -3.79 11.46 2.52
C TYR A 360 -3.42 12.78 1.84
N THR A 361 -3.57 13.90 2.56
CA THR A 361 -3.39 15.22 2.01
C THR A 361 -1.96 15.73 2.14
N SER A 362 -1.75 16.90 1.59
CA SER A 362 -0.53 17.66 1.70
C SER A 362 -0.29 18.18 3.11
N HIS A 363 0.98 18.37 3.43
CA HIS A 363 1.38 19.02 4.67
C HIS A 363 1.17 20.53 4.59
N THR A 364 0.36 21.07 5.47
CA THR A 364 0.22 22.52 5.67
C THR A 364 1.35 23.00 6.59
N GLY A 365 2.31 23.71 6.07
CA GLY A 365 3.47 24.17 6.85
C GLY A 365 4.79 23.99 6.11
N LEU A 366 5.87 24.03 6.85
CA LEU A 366 7.23 23.99 6.36
C LEU A 366 7.91 22.66 6.71
N MET A 367 8.51 22.01 5.72
CA MET A 367 9.44 20.89 5.91
C MET A 367 10.85 21.27 5.47
N VAL A 368 11.84 20.89 6.27
CA VAL A 368 13.26 21.09 5.98
C VAL A 368 14.05 19.79 6.13
N ASP A 369 15.16 19.69 5.41
CA ASP A 369 16.15 18.63 5.57
C ASP A 369 17.03 18.84 6.82
N GLU A 370 18.03 17.98 7.03
CA GLU A 370 18.98 18.07 8.14
C GLU A 370 19.89 19.31 8.08
N ASP A 371 20.02 19.94 6.91
CA ASP A 371 20.72 21.21 6.72
C ASP A 371 19.82 22.44 6.96
N GLY A 372 18.57 22.24 7.36
CA GLY A 372 17.59 23.31 7.58
C GLY A 372 17.06 23.95 6.29
N ARG A 373 17.11 23.26 5.16
CA ARG A 373 16.68 23.77 3.84
C ARG A 373 15.41 23.09 3.38
N ARG A 374 14.52 23.84 2.75
CA ARG A 374 13.42 23.24 2.00
C ARG A 374 13.96 22.42 0.83
N PHE A 375 13.35 21.27 0.57
CA PHE A 375 13.80 20.32 -0.45
C PHE A 375 12.67 19.86 -1.39
N MET A 376 11.42 20.18 -1.09
CA MET A 376 10.26 19.76 -1.90
C MET A 376 9.11 20.76 -1.80
N ASN A 377 8.12 20.59 -2.67
CA ASN A 377 6.77 21.10 -2.44
C ASN A 377 6.07 20.16 -1.45
N GLU A 378 5.66 20.68 -0.32
CA GLU A 378 4.96 19.91 0.72
C GLU A 378 3.49 19.66 0.37
N ASP A 379 2.96 20.36 -0.64
CA ASP A 379 1.59 20.23 -1.14
C ASP A 379 1.50 19.14 -2.21
N VAL A 380 1.70 17.89 -1.77
CA VAL A 380 1.60 16.69 -2.60
C VAL A 380 0.97 15.55 -1.78
N LEU A 381 0.41 14.56 -2.45
CA LEU A 381 -0.17 13.38 -1.79
C LEU A 381 0.85 12.70 -0.87
N GLY A 382 0.38 12.23 0.29
CA GLY A 382 1.21 11.69 1.36
C GLY A 382 2.20 10.60 0.91
N GLY A 383 1.79 9.67 0.05
CA GLY A 383 2.68 8.64 -0.49
C GLY A 383 3.80 9.21 -1.37
N LEU A 384 3.54 10.26 -2.13
CA LEU A 384 4.56 10.94 -2.93
C LEU A 384 5.53 11.73 -2.05
N ALA A 385 5.02 12.39 -0.99
CA ALA A 385 5.85 13.04 0.00
C ALA A 385 6.80 12.04 0.68
N CYS A 386 6.28 10.93 1.16
CA CYS A 386 7.08 9.85 1.75
C CYS A 386 8.16 9.34 0.80
N ALA A 387 7.80 9.05 -0.46
CA ALA A 387 8.78 8.62 -1.47
C ALA A 387 9.89 9.66 -1.71
N THR A 388 9.56 10.96 -1.66
CA THR A 388 10.55 12.03 -1.77
C THR A 388 11.49 12.08 -0.56
N ILE A 389 10.95 11.94 0.65
CA ILE A 389 11.73 11.95 1.90
C ILE A 389 12.69 10.74 1.96
N MET A 390 12.32 9.59 1.37
CA MET A 390 13.20 8.42 1.26
C MET A 390 14.54 8.72 0.55
N HIS A 391 14.62 9.78 -0.24
CA HIS A 391 15.86 10.19 -0.89
C HIS A 391 16.77 11.09 -0.03
N LEU A 392 16.32 11.53 1.14
CA LEU A 392 17.17 12.26 2.08
C LEU A 392 18.19 11.31 2.73
N PRO A 393 19.38 11.82 3.16
CA PRO A 393 20.45 10.97 3.69
C PRO A 393 20.01 10.03 4.82
N ASN A 394 19.22 10.54 5.76
CA ASN A 394 18.72 9.77 6.90
C ASN A 394 17.22 9.41 6.75
N ARG A 395 16.64 9.57 5.55
CA ARG A 395 15.19 9.40 5.30
C ARG A 395 14.32 10.16 6.30
N THR A 396 14.84 11.28 6.80
CA THR A 396 14.17 12.10 7.81
C THR A 396 14.18 13.55 7.37
N CYS A 397 13.06 14.21 7.50
CA CYS A 397 12.95 15.66 7.45
C CYS A 397 12.39 16.18 8.77
N TYR A 398 12.27 17.48 8.89
CA TYR A 398 11.78 18.13 10.09
C TYR A 398 10.68 19.10 9.70
N SER A 399 9.56 19.03 10.41
CA SER A 399 8.50 20.02 10.30
C SER A 399 8.63 21.03 11.44
N ILE A 400 8.43 22.33 11.12
CA ILE A 400 8.43 23.43 12.09
C ILE A 400 7.16 24.25 11.86
N TRP A 401 6.44 24.58 12.95
CA TRP A 401 5.20 25.34 12.86
C TRP A 401 4.95 26.20 14.10
N GLY A 402 4.09 27.20 13.94
CA GLY A 402 3.54 28.00 15.05
C GLY A 402 2.19 27.47 15.53
N GLN A 403 1.73 27.92 16.69
CA GLN A 403 0.42 27.54 17.23
C GLN A 403 -0.74 27.98 16.34
N ASN A 404 -0.57 29.07 15.58
CA ASN A 404 -1.55 29.55 14.58
C ASN A 404 -1.97 28.45 13.60
N ARG A 405 -1.10 27.50 13.29
CA ARG A 405 -1.41 26.37 12.41
C ARG A 405 -2.60 25.55 12.91
N ALA A 406 -2.85 25.49 14.21
CA ALA A 406 -3.99 24.75 14.75
C ALA A 406 -5.34 25.33 14.27
N GLU A 407 -5.40 26.64 14.04
CA GLU A 407 -6.60 27.31 13.49
C GLU A 407 -6.57 27.39 11.96
N GLU A 408 -5.42 27.67 11.36
CA GLU A 408 -5.28 27.96 9.93
C GLU A 408 -5.07 26.71 9.07
N GLY A 409 -4.51 25.64 9.63
CA GLY A 409 -4.08 24.44 8.90
C GLY A 409 -5.13 23.35 8.76
N GLY A 410 -6.27 23.48 9.45
CA GLY A 410 -7.33 22.47 9.46
C GLY A 410 -8.09 22.32 8.13
N PRO A 411 -9.08 21.44 8.05
CA PRO A 411 -9.64 20.66 9.15
C PRO A 411 -8.72 19.51 9.61
N TRP A 412 -8.76 19.18 10.90
CA TRP A 412 -7.89 18.19 11.53
C TRP A 412 -8.64 16.89 11.79
N GLY A 413 -8.27 15.83 11.12
CA GLY A 413 -8.91 14.53 11.25
C GLY A 413 -7.92 13.39 11.39
N ALA A 414 -8.42 12.23 11.76
CA ALA A 414 -7.68 10.98 11.71
C ALA A 414 -8.31 10.03 10.69
N ILE A 415 -7.58 9.01 10.29
CA ILE A 415 -8.13 7.91 9.49
C ILE A 415 -9.35 7.31 10.23
N ASN A 416 -10.42 7.00 9.49
CA ASN A 416 -11.69 6.46 9.99
C ASN A 416 -12.55 7.42 10.80
N TYR A 417 -12.32 8.72 10.67
CA TYR A 417 -13.29 9.71 11.14
C TYR A 417 -14.47 9.80 10.18
N ALA A 418 -15.66 9.97 10.75
CA ALA A 418 -16.81 10.37 9.96
C ALA A 418 -16.54 11.74 9.31
N GLN A 419 -16.91 11.92 8.06
CA GLN A 419 -16.78 13.20 7.39
C GLN A 419 -17.46 14.31 8.21
N GLY A 420 -16.68 15.31 8.62
CA GLY A 420 -17.14 16.41 9.47
C GLY A 420 -16.92 16.21 10.97
N GLU A 421 -16.38 15.08 11.40
CA GLU A 421 -15.91 14.86 12.77
C GLU A 421 -14.40 15.10 12.81
N TYR A 422 -14.01 16.27 13.25
CA TYR A 422 -12.62 16.70 13.31
C TYR A 422 -12.25 17.13 14.73
N PHE A 423 -10.96 17.06 15.05
CA PHE A 423 -10.43 17.64 16.27
C PHE A 423 -10.67 19.14 16.28
N THR A 424 -11.05 19.67 17.43
CA THR A 424 -11.08 21.12 17.67
C THR A 424 -9.65 21.68 17.73
N THR A 425 -9.53 22.98 17.55
CA THR A 425 -8.25 23.69 17.67
C THR A 425 -7.58 23.43 19.03
N GLU A 426 -8.37 23.40 20.12
CA GLU A 426 -7.89 23.15 21.47
C GLU A 426 -7.38 21.72 21.64
N GLU A 427 -8.06 20.72 21.09
CA GLU A 427 -7.62 19.32 21.12
C GLU A 427 -6.32 19.12 20.33
N VAL A 428 -6.17 19.78 19.19
CA VAL A 428 -4.93 19.73 18.40
C VAL A 428 -3.76 20.33 19.16
N ILE A 429 -3.97 21.49 19.81
CA ILE A 429 -2.94 22.13 20.63
C ILE A 429 -2.57 21.25 21.83
N ASP A 430 -3.55 20.63 22.50
CA ASP A 430 -3.30 19.72 23.62
C ASP A 430 -2.47 18.51 23.18
N ARG A 431 -2.76 17.94 22.01
CA ARG A 431 -1.97 16.85 21.41
C ARG A 431 -0.52 17.26 21.13
N TRP A 432 -0.30 18.47 20.60
CA TRP A 432 1.05 18.98 20.37
C TRP A 432 1.79 19.28 21.68
N ASP A 433 1.11 19.89 22.66
CA ASP A 433 1.69 20.26 23.95
C ASP A 433 2.14 19.06 24.77
N ASN A 434 1.47 17.94 24.63
CA ASN A 434 1.72 16.73 25.41
C ASN A 434 2.33 15.58 24.60
N ASP A 435 2.63 15.80 23.30
CA ASP A 435 3.12 14.76 22.38
C ASP A 435 2.31 13.46 22.50
N LEU A 436 0.97 13.60 22.51
CA LEU A 436 0.06 12.48 22.80
C LEU A 436 0.19 11.32 21.82
N ASP A 437 0.69 11.59 20.63
CA ASP A 437 0.89 10.59 19.57
C ASP A 437 2.34 10.07 19.51
N GLY A 438 3.23 10.57 20.35
CA GLY A 438 4.59 10.06 20.51
C GLY A 438 5.52 10.37 19.32
N PHE A 439 5.32 11.51 18.64
CA PHE A 439 6.14 11.91 17.49
C PHE A 439 7.46 12.61 17.85
N GLY A 440 7.72 12.81 19.12
CA GLY A 440 8.88 13.56 19.58
C GLY A 440 8.73 15.05 19.32
N ILE A 441 7.52 15.60 19.50
CA ILE A 441 7.26 17.03 19.33
C ILE A 441 8.05 17.82 20.36
N VAL A 442 8.83 18.77 19.90
CA VAL A 442 9.49 19.77 20.74
C VAL A 442 8.71 21.08 20.70
N LYS A 443 8.71 21.83 21.83
CA LYS A 443 8.04 23.12 21.97
C LYS A 443 9.03 24.17 22.43
N GLY A 444 8.93 25.39 21.93
CA GLY A 444 9.73 26.55 22.34
C GLY A 444 8.92 27.83 22.31
N ASP A 445 9.36 28.82 23.10
CA ASP A 445 8.79 30.17 23.06
C ASP A 445 9.27 30.95 21.83
N THR A 446 10.38 30.52 21.25
CA THR A 446 10.97 31.10 20.02
C THR A 446 11.25 30.03 18.98
N ARG A 447 11.36 30.44 17.73
CA ARG A 447 11.70 29.57 16.60
C ARG A 447 13.12 28.98 16.75
N GLU A 448 14.02 29.77 17.29
CA GLU A 448 15.41 29.42 17.56
C GLU A 448 15.50 28.29 18.61
N GLU A 449 14.67 28.32 19.66
CA GLU A 449 14.61 27.25 20.66
C GLU A 449 14.14 25.92 20.05
N VAL A 450 13.20 25.96 19.12
CA VAL A 450 12.73 24.76 18.39
C VAL A 450 13.81 24.25 17.45
N ILE A 451 14.49 25.12 16.71
CA ILE A 451 15.61 24.77 15.84
C ILE A 451 16.72 24.07 16.65
N GLU A 452 17.11 24.64 17.82
CA GLU A 452 18.11 24.04 18.70
C GLU A 452 17.64 22.68 19.25
N ALA A 453 16.40 22.58 19.69
CA ALA A 453 15.83 21.34 20.25
C ALA A 453 15.76 20.21 19.20
N LEU A 454 15.53 20.52 17.93
CA LEU A 454 15.57 19.58 16.82
C LEU A 454 17.01 19.22 16.37
N GLY A 455 18.03 19.93 16.88
CA GLY A 455 19.42 19.74 16.46
C GLY A 455 19.73 20.27 15.06
N LEU A 456 18.89 21.17 14.53
CA LEU A 456 19.08 21.79 13.22
C LEU A 456 20.11 22.92 13.27
N PRO A 457 20.76 23.25 12.13
CA PRO A 457 21.64 24.41 12.04
C PRO A 457 20.92 25.72 12.38
N PRO A 458 21.57 26.66 13.11
CA PRO A 458 20.95 27.96 13.42
C PRO A 458 20.49 28.75 12.19
N GLU A 459 21.14 28.54 11.05
CA GLU A 459 20.79 29.14 9.76
C GLU A 459 19.44 28.72 9.22
N THR A 460 18.79 27.69 9.82
CA THR A 460 17.40 27.29 9.52
C THR A 460 16.45 28.48 9.70
N ILE A 461 16.76 29.44 10.57
CA ILE A 461 15.97 30.66 10.74
C ILE A 461 15.85 31.47 9.44
N ASP A 462 16.88 31.48 8.58
CA ASP A 462 16.84 32.16 7.30
C ASP A 462 15.87 31.51 6.33
N THR A 463 15.77 30.16 6.39
CA THR A 463 14.76 29.38 5.64
C THR A 463 13.34 29.74 6.09
N ILE A 464 13.10 29.81 7.41
CA ILE A 464 11.80 30.22 7.97
C ILE A 464 11.45 31.64 7.54
N ASN A 465 12.38 32.59 7.65
CA ASN A 465 12.15 33.98 7.27
C ASN A 465 11.82 34.09 5.77
N ARG A 466 12.56 33.36 4.90
CA ARG A 466 12.26 33.31 3.47
C ARG A 466 10.88 32.70 3.18
N TYR A 467 10.51 31.64 3.92
CA TYR A 467 9.18 31.04 3.81
C TYR A 467 8.08 32.02 4.20
N ASN A 468 8.25 32.77 5.31
CA ASN A 468 7.31 33.78 5.75
C ASN A 468 7.12 34.90 4.72
N GLU A 469 8.20 35.35 4.04
CA GLU A 469 8.08 36.31 2.95
C GLU A 469 7.18 35.79 1.80
N MET A 470 7.16 34.48 1.55
CA MET A 470 6.30 33.87 0.55
C MET A 470 4.85 33.76 1.06
N CYS A 471 4.64 33.47 2.35
CA CYS A 471 3.33 33.50 2.98
C CYS A 471 2.71 34.91 2.88
N GLU A 472 3.44 35.97 3.24
CA GLU A 472 2.98 37.37 3.12
C GLU A 472 2.60 37.75 1.68
N LYS A 473 3.33 37.23 0.69
CA LYS A 473 3.07 37.48 -0.73
C LYS A 473 1.95 36.60 -1.30
N GLY A 474 1.50 35.58 -0.54
CA GLY A 474 0.55 34.57 -0.99
C GLY A 474 1.07 33.78 -2.20
N LYS A 475 2.41 33.60 -2.30
CA LYS A 475 3.01 32.94 -3.45
C LYS A 475 4.35 32.32 -3.10
N ASP A 476 4.42 30.99 -3.17
CA ASP A 476 5.67 30.26 -3.10
C ASP A 476 6.41 30.35 -4.45
N THR A 477 7.61 30.92 -4.43
CA THR A 477 8.48 31.07 -5.60
C THR A 477 9.57 30.01 -5.67
N ASP A 478 9.72 29.20 -4.63
CA ASP A 478 10.76 28.19 -4.51
C ASP A 478 10.29 26.83 -4.99
N PHE A 479 9.11 26.38 -4.51
CA PHE A 479 8.56 25.06 -4.80
C PHE A 479 7.12 25.08 -5.32
N TYR A 480 6.54 26.29 -5.45
CA TYR A 480 5.18 26.48 -6.00
C TYR A 480 4.07 25.81 -5.21
N LYS A 481 4.21 25.75 -3.87
CA LYS A 481 3.16 25.30 -2.96
C LYS A 481 1.92 26.18 -3.11
N SER A 482 0.72 25.57 -3.03
CA SER A 482 -0.56 26.27 -3.17
C SER A 482 -0.71 27.38 -2.13
N PRO A 483 -1.24 28.55 -2.50
CA PRO A 483 -1.35 29.70 -1.59
C PRO A 483 -2.13 29.42 -0.30
N ASP A 484 -3.16 28.58 -0.37
CA ASP A 484 -4.00 28.16 0.76
C ASP A 484 -3.29 27.20 1.73
N LYS A 485 -2.11 26.67 1.34
CA LYS A 485 -1.26 25.81 2.17
C LYS A 485 -0.05 26.53 2.76
N LEU A 486 0.06 27.84 2.49
CA LEU A 486 1.14 28.68 3.03
C LEU A 486 0.70 29.26 4.39
N ILE A 487 1.17 28.65 5.48
CA ILE A 487 0.91 29.09 6.85
C ILE A 487 2.20 29.66 7.42
N SER A 488 2.14 30.90 7.89
CA SER A 488 3.33 31.60 8.41
C SER A 488 3.85 31.00 9.71
N ILE A 489 5.13 31.24 9.97
CA ILE A 489 5.82 30.92 11.21
C ILE A 489 6.51 32.23 11.66
N GLY A 490 5.69 33.28 11.82
CA GLY A 490 6.11 34.62 12.21
C GLY A 490 6.47 34.69 13.69
N GLU A 491 7.03 35.82 14.14
CA GLU A 491 7.42 36.00 15.54
C GLU A 491 6.22 35.97 16.49
N ASP A 492 5.04 36.37 16.03
CA ASP A 492 3.80 36.43 16.83
C ASP A 492 2.96 35.13 16.74
N ASP A 493 3.39 34.13 15.98
CA ASP A 493 2.65 32.89 15.74
C ASP A 493 2.93 31.78 16.79
N GLY A 494 3.72 32.10 17.82
CA GLY A 494 4.10 31.19 18.88
C GLY A 494 3.02 30.86 19.91
N PRO A 495 3.23 29.88 20.79
CA PRO A 495 4.45 29.09 20.88
C PRO A 495 4.70 28.27 19.61
N PHE A 496 5.97 27.86 19.45
CA PHE A 496 6.43 27.14 18.28
C PHE A 496 6.65 25.67 18.59
N TYR A 497 6.48 24.85 17.57
CA TYR A 497 6.62 23.41 17.65
C TYR A 497 7.51 22.90 16.51
N GLY A 498 8.06 21.73 16.71
CA GLY A 498 8.76 21.01 15.66
C GLY A 498 8.82 19.53 15.94
N ALA A 499 8.92 18.72 14.88
CA ALA A 499 9.06 17.29 15.01
C ALA A 499 9.91 16.71 13.88
N PRO A 500 10.68 15.63 14.13
CA PRO A 500 11.26 14.82 13.08
C PRO A 500 10.17 14.08 12.34
N PHE A 501 10.44 13.75 11.07
CA PHE A 501 9.46 13.15 10.19
C PHE A 501 10.11 12.13 9.27
N SER A 502 9.81 10.85 9.47
CA SER A 502 10.35 9.75 8.70
C SER A 502 9.23 8.87 8.16
N PRO A 503 9.30 8.43 6.89
CA PRO A 503 8.37 7.42 6.39
C PRO A 503 8.51 6.09 7.13
N GLY A 504 7.40 5.40 7.33
CA GLY A 504 7.37 4.01 7.77
C GLY A 504 6.83 3.11 6.66
N LEU A 505 7.22 1.84 6.64
CA LEU A 505 6.64 0.85 5.75
C LEU A 505 5.36 0.30 6.37
N LEU A 506 4.22 0.55 5.74
CA LEU A 506 2.95 -0.01 6.17
C LEU A 506 2.78 -1.45 5.66
N THR A 507 3.12 -1.70 4.38
CA THR A 507 3.04 -3.02 3.75
C THR A 507 3.80 -3.05 2.43
N SER A 508 4.28 -4.22 2.02
CA SER A 508 4.62 -4.49 0.63
C SER A 508 3.39 -4.98 -0.13
N LEU A 509 3.23 -4.60 -1.38
CA LEU A 509 2.10 -4.98 -2.22
C LEU A 509 2.56 -5.71 -3.47
N GLY A 510 1.89 -6.82 -3.77
CA GLY A 510 2.21 -7.67 -4.91
C GLY A 510 2.75 -9.03 -4.49
N GLY A 511 3.15 -9.79 -5.48
CA GLY A 511 3.56 -11.18 -5.33
C GLY A 511 3.67 -11.87 -6.67
N CYS A 512 3.22 -13.10 -6.75
CA CYS A 512 3.15 -13.83 -8.00
C CYS A 512 2.11 -13.23 -8.94
N ARG A 513 2.28 -13.44 -10.24
CA ARG A 513 1.36 -12.95 -11.28
C ARG A 513 -0.01 -13.56 -11.12
N SER A 514 -1.03 -12.78 -11.46
CA SER A 514 -2.39 -13.29 -11.58
C SER A 514 -3.04 -12.83 -12.88
N ASP A 515 -4.06 -13.55 -13.31
CA ASP A 515 -4.96 -13.08 -14.35
C ASP A 515 -6.14 -12.28 -13.76
N VAL A 516 -7.08 -11.88 -14.61
CA VAL A 516 -8.27 -11.12 -14.18
C VAL A 516 -9.21 -11.92 -13.24
N HIS A 517 -9.06 -13.25 -13.21
CA HIS A 517 -9.80 -14.16 -12.35
C HIS A 517 -9.05 -14.52 -11.06
N LEU A 518 -7.93 -13.83 -10.80
CA LEU A 518 -7.05 -14.06 -9.64
C LEU A 518 -6.42 -15.46 -9.60
N ARG A 519 -6.35 -16.17 -10.76
CA ARG A 519 -5.60 -17.41 -10.87
C ARG A 519 -4.10 -17.08 -10.88
N VAL A 520 -3.35 -17.79 -10.06
CA VAL A 520 -1.89 -17.63 -10.01
C VAL A 520 -1.27 -18.17 -11.31
N LEU A 521 -0.32 -17.43 -11.89
CA LEU A 521 0.28 -17.76 -13.18
C LEU A 521 1.70 -18.29 -13.06
N ASP A 522 2.05 -19.19 -13.96
CA ASP A 522 3.41 -19.70 -14.12
C ASP A 522 4.32 -18.76 -14.97
N ALA A 523 5.55 -19.20 -15.26
CA ALA A 523 6.50 -18.42 -16.05
C ALA A 523 6.08 -18.19 -17.53
N ASN A 524 5.14 -18.97 -18.03
CA ASN A 524 4.59 -18.85 -19.38
C ASN A 524 3.31 -18.01 -19.43
N ASP A 525 2.91 -17.40 -18.29
CA ASP A 525 1.64 -16.72 -18.08
C ASP A 525 0.43 -17.66 -18.18
N GLU A 526 0.61 -18.97 -17.94
CA GLU A 526 -0.48 -19.93 -17.91
C GLU A 526 -0.97 -20.13 -16.46
N PRO A 527 -2.28 -20.24 -16.23
CA PRO A 527 -2.84 -20.44 -14.89
C PRO A 527 -2.39 -21.76 -14.27
N ILE A 528 -1.96 -21.72 -13.02
CA ILE A 528 -1.81 -22.91 -12.19
C ILE A 528 -3.20 -23.32 -11.73
N GLU A 529 -3.71 -24.39 -12.31
CA GLU A 529 -5.08 -24.85 -12.06
C GLU A 529 -5.33 -25.05 -10.56
N GLY A 530 -6.48 -24.57 -10.08
CA GLY A 530 -6.92 -24.69 -8.69
C GLY A 530 -6.26 -23.73 -7.70
N LEU A 531 -5.30 -22.91 -8.11
CA LEU A 531 -4.60 -21.97 -7.24
C LEU A 531 -4.99 -20.51 -7.52
N TYR A 532 -5.43 -19.83 -6.47
CA TYR A 532 -5.85 -18.43 -6.50
C TYR A 532 -5.23 -17.65 -5.35
N HIS A 533 -5.18 -16.32 -5.48
CA HIS A 533 -4.78 -15.46 -4.37
C HIS A 533 -5.60 -14.17 -4.32
N VAL A 534 -5.64 -13.56 -3.12
CA VAL A 534 -6.41 -12.35 -2.82
C VAL A 534 -5.62 -11.41 -1.89
N GLY A 535 -6.04 -10.16 -1.82
CA GLY A 535 -5.44 -9.19 -0.90
C GLY A 535 -4.10 -8.65 -1.40
N CYS A 536 -3.18 -8.41 -0.47
CA CYS A 536 -1.86 -7.84 -0.75
C CYS A 536 -0.98 -8.71 -1.67
N MET A 537 -1.34 -9.97 -1.87
CA MET A 537 -0.60 -10.92 -2.69
C MET A 537 -0.80 -10.75 -4.21
N ILE A 538 -1.83 -10.00 -4.63
CA ILE A 538 -2.16 -9.86 -6.06
C ILE A 538 -1.04 -9.14 -6.79
N GLY A 539 -0.31 -9.88 -7.64
CA GLY A 539 0.75 -9.34 -8.47
C GLY A 539 0.23 -8.50 -9.64
N ASP A 540 1.07 -7.57 -10.11
CA ASP A 540 0.79 -6.66 -11.22
C ASP A 540 -0.45 -5.73 -11.02
N PHE A 541 -0.99 -5.62 -9.80
CA PHE A 541 -2.06 -4.67 -9.49
C PHE A 541 -1.50 -3.26 -9.27
N TYR A 542 -0.41 -3.14 -8.50
CA TYR A 542 0.29 -1.90 -8.22
C TYR A 542 1.72 -1.93 -8.76
N SER A 543 2.35 -0.75 -8.83
CA SER A 543 3.74 -0.59 -9.24
C SER A 543 4.44 0.48 -8.40
N ALA A 544 5.68 0.22 -8.04
CA ALA A 544 6.62 1.13 -7.38
C ALA A 544 6.10 1.67 -6.03
N THR A 545 5.49 2.84 -5.99
CA THR A 545 5.03 3.50 -4.77
C THR A 545 3.51 3.58 -4.73
N TYR A 546 2.90 3.25 -3.59
CA TYR A 546 1.48 3.50 -3.37
C TYR A 546 1.26 5.01 -3.17
N THR A 547 0.61 5.65 -4.13
CA THR A 547 0.54 7.12 -4.19
C THR A 547 -0.55 7.75 -3.33
N TYR A 548 -1.52 6.96 -2.86
CA TYR A 548 -2.78 7.42 -2.26
C TYR A 548 -3.67 8.27 -3.18
N ALA A 549 -3.39 8.27 -4.49
CA ALA A 549 -4.24 8.96 -5.47
C ALA A 549 -5.67 8.39 -5.54
N MET A 550 -5.88 7.22 -4.97
CA MET A 550 -7.19 6.62 -4.68
C MET A 550 -7.12 6.04 -3.27
N GLU A 551 -7.63 6.79 -2.32
CA GLU A 551 -7.63 6.42 -0.91
C GLU A 551 -8.37 5.11 -0.69
N GLY A 552 -7.85 4.23 0.18
CA GLY A 552 -8.46 2.95 0.50
C GLY A 552 -8.52 1.92 -0.63
N MET A 553 -7.80 2.14 -1.74
CA MET A 553 -7.88 1.29 -2.92
C MET A 553 -7.46 -0.15 -2.65
N ASN A 554 -6.46 -0.39 -1.80
CA ASN A 554 -6.02 -1.75 -1.51
C ASN A 554 -7.11 -2.56 -0.81
N TYR A 555 -7.79 -1.99 0.19
CA TYR A 555 -8.90 -2.67 0.85
C TYR A 555 -10.12 -2.80 -0.07
N GLY A 556 -10.57 -1.70 -0.66
CA GLY A 556 -11.74 -1.71 -1.52
C GLY A 556 -11.61 -2.64 -2.72
N ALA A 557 -10.44 -2.66 -3.37
CA ALA A 557 -10.21 -3.54 -4.52
C ALA A 557 -9.74 -4.93 -4.11
N CYS A 558 -8.55 -5.01 -3.50
CA CYS A 558 -7.87 -6.29 -3.33
C CYS A 558 -8.45 -7.13 -2.18
N CYS A 559 -9.02 -6.48 -1.14
CA CYS A 559 -9.55 -7.18 0.02
C CYS A 559 -11.07 -7.38 -0.01
N ILE A 560 -11.83 -6.54 -0.73
CA ILE A 560 -13.30 -6.63 -0.79
C ILE A 560 -13.78 -7.03 -2.18
N THR A 561 -13.61 -6.15 -3.18
CA THR A 561 -14.27 -6.31 -4.48
C THR A 561 -13.78 -7.53 -5.26
N LEU A 562 -12.46 -7.70 -5.39
CA LEU A 562 -11.90 -8.80 -6.17
C LEU A 562 -12.15 -10.17 -5.51
N PRO A 563 -11.99 -10.35 -4.18
CA PRO A 563 -12.39 -11.58 -3.49
C PRO A 563 -13.88 -11.88 -3.59
N TYR A 564 -14.74 -10.85 -3.49
CA TYR A 564 -16.19 -10.99 -3.69
C TYR A 564 -16.51 -11.52 -5.09
N CYS A 565 -15.89 -10.97 -6.13
CA CYS A 565 -16.06 -11.45 -7.50
C CYS A 565 -15.55 -12.89 -7.67
N LEU A 566 -14.41 -13.24 -7.09
CA LEU A 566 -13.84 -14.58 -7.17
C LEU A 566 -14.80 -15.64 -6.64
N GLY A 567 -15.44 -15.41 -5.48
CA GLY A 567 -16.41 -16.36 -4.93
C GLY A 567 -17.60 -16.62 -5.86
N LYS A 568 -18.12 -15.58 -6.51
CA LYS A 568 -19.19 -15.67 -7.52
C LYS A 568 -18.73 -16.44 -8.76
N GLU A 569 -17.54 -16.16 -9.27
CA GLU A 569 -16.97 -16.82 -10.45
C GLU A 569 -16.73 -18.32 -10.20
N LEU A 570 -16.19 -18.69 -9.04
CA LEU A 570 -15.99 -20.10 -8.65
C LEU A 570 -17.33 -20.87 -8.54
N ALA A 571 -18.35 -20.21 -8.02
CA ALA A 571 -19.67 -20.82 -7.88
C ALA A 571 -20.41 -20.95 -9.22
N SER A 572 -20.19 -20.03 -10.17
CA SER A 572 -20.84 -20.05 -11.48
C SER A 572 -20.33 -21.17 -12.41
N GLY A 573 -19.15 -21.72 -12.12
CA GLY A 573 -18.45 -22.67 -12.99
C GLY A 573 -17.76 -22.02 -14.19
N GLU A 574 -17.62 -20.70 -14.22
CA GLU A 574 -16.88 -19.99 -15.28
C GLU A 574 -15.37 -20.32 -15.29
N LEU A 575 -14.87 -20.84 -14.16
CA LEU A 575 -13.45 -21.14 -13.96
C LEU A 575 -13.14 -22.65 -13.96
N ASP A 576 -14.13 -23.51 -14.24
CA ASP A 576 -13.99 -24.98 -14.32
C ASP A 576 -13.31 -25.44 -15.62
#